data_6458869fab47dde7026d70dd123b780a
#
_entry.id   6458869fab47dde7026d70dd123b780a
#
_cell.length_a   1.000
_cell.length_b   1.000
_cell.length_c   1.000
_cell.angle_alpha   90.00
_cell.angle_beta   90.00
_cell.angle_gamma   90.00
#
_symmetry.space_group_name_H-M   'P 1'
#
loop_
_entity.id
_entity.type
_entity.pdbx_description
1 polymer ?
#
loop_
_entity_poly.entity_id
_entity_poly.type
_entity_poly.pdbx_seq_one_letter_code
_entity_poly.pdbx_strand_id
1 'polypeptide(L)'
;MKIKIKLLSDLCTASGETHNSLIDLDVVYDEYGLPYIPAKRLKGCIREAALEMQELGLVTETQFGQMFGQSGSQKSAFCLSNAYIEGYNNIVSDLNKFQGTELVSQQNVLEQYTYTRTQTAIDYETGVADKNSLRTIRVVKKGIVFEAECSLIKPEAA
;
A
#
# COMPACT_ATOMS: atom_id res chain seq x y z
N MET A 1 -5.51 -17.92 2.11
CA MET A 1 -4.82 -17.86 0.79
C MET A 1 -3.79 -16.74 0.86
N LYS A 2 -2.60 -16.92 0.26
CA LYS A 2 -1.59 -15.85 0.19
C LYS A 2 -1.63 -15.19 -1.19
N ILE A 3 -1.51 -13.86 -1.19
CA ILE A 3 -1.39 -13.04 -2.39
C ILE A 3 0.03 -12.49 -2.42
N LYS A 4 0.72 -12.63 -3.56
CA LYS A 4 2.02 -11.99 -3.83
C LYS A 4 1.82 -10.83 -4.78
N ILE A 5 2.39 -9.68 -4.43
CA ILE A 5 2.30 -8.42 -5.18
C ILE A 5 3.70 -7.98 -5.52
N LYS A 6 4.10 -8.13 -6.79
CA LYS A 6 5.38 -7.62 -7.28
C LYS A 6 5.21 -6.24 -7.87
N LEU A 7 5.98 -5.29 -7.39
CA LEU A 7 5.95 -3.93 -7.93
C LEU A 7 6.59 -3.86 -9.32
N LEU A 8 5.80 -3.50 -10.32
CA LEU A 8 6.27 -3.25 -11.69
C LEU A 8 6.74 -1.81 -11.91
N SER A 9 6.36 -0.91 -11.00
CA SER A 9 6.79 0.50 -10.92
C SER A 9 6.97 0.89 -9.47
N ASP A 10 7.52 2.07 -9.22
CA ASP A 10 7.61 2.61 -7.87
C ASP A 10 6.23 2.86 -7.27
N LEU A 11 6.10 2.64 -5.96
CA LEU A 11 4.84 2.77 -5.25
C LEU A 11 4.95 3.78 -4.11
N CYS A 12 4.02 4.74 -4.05
CA CYS A 12 3.78 5.56 -2.87
C CYS A 12 2.48 5.12 -2.21
N THR A 13 2.57 4.57 -1.01
CA THR A 13 1.38 4.17 -0.24
C THR A 13 0.74 5.34 0.51
N ALA A 14 1.35 6.51 0.48
CA ALA A 14 0.96 7.77 1.13
C ALA A 14 0.39 7.56 2.56
N SER A 15 1.20 7.78 3.59
CA SER A 15 0.78 7.58 5.00
C SER A 15 -0.37 8.50 5.42
N GLY A 16 -0.48 9.65 4.76
CA GLY A 16 -1.37 10.74 5.18
C GLY A 16 -0.78 11.57 6.33
N GLU A 17 0.38 11.16 6.85
CA GLU A 17 1.13 11.87 7.88
C GLU A 17 2.42 12.42 7.27
N THR A 18 2.74 13.66 7.57
CA THR A 18 4.00 14.29 7.20
C THR A 18 4.94 14.23 8.41
N HIS A 19 5.77 13.21 8.49
CA HIS A 19 6.74 13.08 9.57
C HIS A 19 7.96 13.98 9.39
N ASN A 20 8.17 14.51 8.18
CA ASN A 20 9.30 15.38 7.88
C ASN A 20 8.83 16.55 7.00
N SER A 21 9.23 17.78 7.36
CA SER A 21 8.89 19.00 6.61
C SER A 21 9.43 19.03 5.17
N LEU A 22 10.31 18.10 4.80
CA LEU A 22 10.94 18.01 3.48
C LEU A 22 10.24 17.01 2.54
N ILE A 23 9.31 16.21 3.04
CA ILE A 23 8.59 15.18 2.27
C ILE A 23 7.11 15.46 2.34
N ASP A 24 6.50 15.77 1.22
CA ASP A 24 5.06 16.08 1.13
C ASP A 24 4.19 14.83 1.22
N LEU A 25 4.67 13.70 0.67
CA LEU A 25 4.00 12.41 0.76
C LEU A 25 5.01 11.33 1.13
N ASP A 26 4.76 10.63 2.24
CA ASP A 26 5.61 9.54 2.71
C ASP A 26 4.92 8.18 2.55
N VAL A 27 5.71 7.13 2.48
CA VAL A 27 5.22 5.75 2.47
C VAL A 27 4.82 5.32 3.89
N VAL A 28 3.95 4.32 3.98
CA VAL A 28 3.65 3.66 5.25
C VAL A 28 4.74 2.64 5.54
N TYR A 29 5.30 2.68 6.75
CA TYR A 29 6.31 1.73 7.25
C TYR A 29 6.05 1.39 8.72
N ASP A 30 6.63 0.30 9.18
CA ASP A 30 6.50 -0.20 10.53
C ASP A 30 7.61 0.32 11.49
N GLU A 31 7.61 -0.19 12.71
CA GLU A 31 8.59 0.17 13.74
C GLU A 31 10.04 -0.18 13.38
N TYR A 32 10.26 -1.11 12.44
CA TYR A 32 11.58 -1.47 11.92
C TYR A 32 12.03 -0.63 10.73
N GLY A 33 11.15 0.22 10.17
CA GLY A 33 11.39 0.97 8.94
C GLY A 33 11.09 0.16 7.67
N LEU A 34 10.41 -0.98 7.78
CA LEU A 34 10.00 -1.79 6.64
C LEU A 34 8.70 -1.25 6.05
N PRO A 35 8.69 -0.84 4.77
CA PRO A 35 7.47 -0.37 4.13
C PRO A 35 6.47 -1.52 3.94
N TYR A 36 5.18 -1.19 4.07
CA TYR A 36 4.09 -2.14 3.83
C TYR A 36 2.92 -1.47 3.11
N ILE A 37 2.04 -2.29 2.51
CA ILE A 37 0.81 -1.81 1.89
C ILE A 37 -0.35 -2.05 2.88
N PRO A 38 -1.01 -1.00 3.37
CA PRO A 38 -2.14 -1.15 4.28
C PRO A 38 -3.29 -1.94 3.66
N ALA A 39 -3.86 -2.87 4.42
CA ALA A 39 -4.99 -3.69 4.01
C ALA A 39 -6.16 -2.89 3.46
N LYS A 40 -6.47 -1.74 4.09
CA LYS A 40 -7.56 -0.86 3.66
C LYS A 40 -7.35 -0.31 2.25
N ARG A 41 -6.12 0.09 1.91
CA ARG A 41 -5.78 0.61 0.57
C ARG A 41 -5.84 -0.50 -0.46
N LEU A 42 -5.20 -1.64 -0.17
CA LEU A 42 -5.21 -2.78 -1.08
C LEU A 42 -6.64 -3.27 -1.33
N LYS A 43 -7.45 -3.38 -0.27
CA LYS A 43 -8.88 -3.72 -0.39
C LYS A 43 -9.65 -2.69 -1.21
N GLY A 44 -9.35 -1.39 -1.05
CA GLY A 44 -9.96 -0.32 -1.84
C GLY A 44 -9.69 -0.49 -3.34
N CYS A 45 -8.44 -0.70 -3.73
CA CYS A 45 -8.07 -0.94 -5.14
C CYS A 45 -8.74 -2.20 -5.72
N ILE A 46 -8.79 -3.30 -4.95
CA ILE A 46 -9.46 -4.53 -5.39
C ILE A 46 -10.98 -4.31 -5.54
N ARG A 47 -11.58 -3.55 -4.63
CA ARG A 47 -13.00 -3.21 -4.70
C ARG A 47 -13.32 -2.35 -5.92
N GLU A 48 -12.47 -1.39 -6.24
CA GLU A 48 -12.62 -0.53 -7.41
C GLU A 48 -12.54 -1.34 -8.71
N ALA A 49 -11.52 -2.18 -8.85
CA ALA A 49 -11.41 -3.10 -9.98
C ALA A 49 -12.63 -4.05 -10.09
N ALA A 50 -13.18 -4.51 -8.97
CA ALA A 50 -14.38 -5.35 -8.97
C ALA A 50 -15.64 -4.58 -9.37
N LEU A 51 -15.73 -3.28 -9.09
CA LEU A 51 -16.81 -2.41 -9.60
C LEU A 51 -16.74 -2.27 -11.12
N GLU A 52 -15.54 -2.04 -11.68
CA GLU A 52 -15.36 -2.02 -13.14
C GLU A 52 -15.79 -3.35 -13.78
N MET A 53 -15.44 -4.48 -13.15
CA MET A 53 -15.87 -5.80 -13.62
C MET A 53 -17.41 -5.98 -13.52
N GLN A 54 -18.05 -5.39 -12.54
CA GLN A 54 -19.50 -5.39 -12.41
C GLN A 54 -20.17 -4.57 -13.53
N GLU A 55 -19.62 -3.39 -13.84
CA GLU A 55 -20.10 -2.54 -14.95
C GLU A 55 -19.96 -3.25 -16.30
N LEU A 56 -18.93 -4.05 -16.47
CA LEU A 56 -18.72 -4.90 -17.65
C LEU A 56 -19.58 -6.18 -17.65
N GLY A 57 -20.40 -6.41 -16.63
CA GLY A 57 -21.28 -7.59 -16.50
C GLY A 57 -20.55 -8.90 -16.16
N LEU A 58 -19.27 -8.84 -15.79
CA LEU A 58 -18.46 -10.00 -15.40
C LEU A 58 -18.71 -10.45 -13.94
N VAL A 59 -19.18 -9.55 -13.09
CA VAL A 59 -19.54 -9.79 -11.69
C VAL A 59 -20.96 -9.27 -11.46
N THR A 60 -21.80 -10.06 -10.81
CA THR A 60 -23.16 -9.61 -10.48
C THR A 60 -23.15 -8.71 -9.24
N GLU A 61 -24.16 -7.83 -9.11
CA GLU A 61 -24.34 -6.97 -7.94
C GLU A 61 -24.40 -7.78 -6.63
N THR A 62 -25.08 -8.94 -6.67
CA THR A 62 -25.16 -9.85 -5.52
C THR A 62 -23.78 -10.38 -5.12
N GLN A 63 -22.97 -10.83 -6.07
CA GLN A 63 -21.60 -11.32 -5.81
C GLN A 63 -20.72 -10.21 -5.25
N PHE A 64 -20.80 -9.01 -5.83
CA PHE A 64 -20.06 -7.84 -5.34
C PHE A 64 -20.45 -7.49 -3.90
N GLY A 65 -21.75 -7.40 -3.61
CA GLY A 65 -22.25 -7.12 -2.26
C GLY A 65 -21.84 -8.17 -1.23
N GLN A 66 -21.88 -9.46 -1.60
CA GLN A 66 -21.39 -10.53 -0.72
C GLN A 66 -19.90 -10.41 -0.41
N MET A 67 -19.06 -10.07 -1.40
CA MET A 67 -17.62 -9.95 -1.20
C MET A 67 -17.24 -8.70 -0.40
N PHE A 68 -17.75 -7.53 -0.79
CA PHE A 68 -17.28 -6.24 -0.25
C PHE A 68 -18.23 -5.62 0.78
N GLY A 69 -19.41 -6.20 0.95
CA GLY A 69 -20.44 -5.67 1.83
C GLY A 69 -21.19 -4.48 1.21
N GLN A 70 -22.29 -4.11 1.84
CA GLN A 70 -23.06 -2.91 1.51
C GLN A 70 -23.06 -1.95 2.70
N SER A 71 -23.02 -0.66 2.41
CA SER A 71 -23.03 0.38 3.44
C SER A 71 -24.24 0.24 4.35
N GLY A 72 -24.00 0.06 5.65
CA GLY A 72 -25.02 0.04 6.70
C GLY A 72 -25.71 -1.31 6.96
N SER A 73 -25.60 -2.32 6.10
CA SER A 73 -26.37 -3.56 6.26
C SER A 73 -25.58 -4.88 6.19
N GLN A 74 -24.55 -4.95 5.41
CA GLN A 74 -23.86 -6.22 5.18
C GLN A 74 -22.35 -6.09 5.39
N LYS A 75 -21.80 -6.95 6.28
CA LYS A 75 -20.35 -7.04 6.49
C LYS A 75 -19.68 -7.68 5.26
N SER A 76 -18.50 -7.18 4.91
CA SER A 76 -17.68 -7.77 3.85
C SER A 76 -17.25 -9.19 4.22
N ALA A 77 -17.44 -10.15 3.33
CA ALA A 77 -16.89 -11.49 3.47
C ALA A 77 -15.39 -11.53 3.15
N PHE A 78 -14.88 -10.59 2.34
CA PHE A 78 -13.50 -10.53 1.95
C PHE A 78 -12.65 -9.82 3.01
N CYS A 79 -11.75 -10.56 3.64
CA CYS A 79 -10.78 -10.06 4.60
C CYS A 79 -9.38 -10.12 4.02
N LEU A 80 -8.61 -9.07 4.26
CA LEU A 80 -7.26 -8.91 3.75
C LEU A 80 -6.37 -8.39 4.89
N SER A 81 -5.16 -8.97 5.03
CA SER A 81 -4.13 -8.42 5.91
C SER A 81 -3.38 -7.27 5.25
N ASN A 82 -2.58 -6.54 6.03
CA ASN A 82 -1.53 -5.71 5.45
C ASN A 82 -0.61 -6.57 4.59
N ALA A 83 -0.08 -6.01 3.50
CA ALA A 83 0.90 -6.70 2.69
C ALA A 83 2.30 -6.27 3.14
N TYR A 84 3.06 -7.19 3.69
CA TYR A 84 4.44 -6.99 4.13
C TYR A 84 5.43 -7.49 3.08
N ILE A 85 6.67 -7.03 3.14
CA ILE A 85 7.74 -7.49 2.24
C ILE A 85 7.89 -9.02 2.35
N GLU A 86 8.11 -9.68 1.22
CA GLU A 86 8.37 -11.12 1.17
C GLU A 86 9.51 -11.51 2.12
N GLY A 87 9.27 -12.51 2.97
CA GLY A 87 10.23 -12.92 3.99
C GLY A 87 10.29 -12.02 5.23
N TYR A 88 9.29 -11.18 5.47
CA TYR A 88 9.20 -10.20 6.55
C TYR A 88 9.67 -10.74 7.90
N ASN A 89 9.21 -11.93 8.34
CA ASN A 89 9.57 -12.50 9.64
C ASN A 89 11.07 -12.79 9.77
N ASN A 90 11.71 -13.23 8.68
CA ASN A 90 13.15 -13.46 8.66
C ASN A 90 13.92 -12.15 8.75
N ILE A 91 13.50 -11.13 7.99
CA ILE A 91 14.09 -9.80 8.01
C ILE A 91 14.00 -9.22 9.44
N VAL A 92 12.84 -9.27 10.06
CA VAL A 92 12.63 -8.78 11.44
C VAL A 92 13.51 -9.57 12.43
N SER A 93 13.58 -10.88 12.30
CA SER A 93 14.46 -11.70 13.14
C SER A 93 15.92 -11.30 13.02
N ASP A 94 16.38 -11.00 11.82
CA ASP A 94 17.76 -10.56 11.59
C ASP A 94 17.99 -9.15 12.12
N LEU A 95 17.06 -8.21 11.88
CA LEU A 95 17.15 -6.85 12.44
C LEU A 95 17.23 -6.85 13.97
N ASN A 96 16.46 -7.72 14.63
CA ASN A 96 16.46 -7.85 16.09
C ASN A 96 17.80 -8.35 16.66
N LYS A 97 18.57 -9.15 15.90
CA LYS A 97 19.93 -9.57 16.31
C LYS A 97 20.94 -8.42 16.36
N PHE A 98 20.68 -7.36 15.59
CA PHE A 98 21.55 -6.19 15.47
C PHE A 98 20.99 -4.94 16.15
N GLN A 99 19.90 -5.07 16.95
CA GLN A 99 19.33 -3.97 17.72
C GLN A 99 20.39 -3.34 18.64
N GLY A 100 20.41 -2.00 18.64
CA GLY A 100 21.37 -1.23 19.45
C GLY A 100 22.67 -0.86 18.74
N THR A 101 22.85 -1.27 17.48
CA THR A 101 23.93 -0.76 16.63
C THR A 101 23.46 0.46 15.83
N GLU A 102 24.33 1.44 15.62
CA GLU A 102 24.01 2.63 14.80
C GLU A 102 23.64 2.28 13.35
N LEU A 103 24.04 1.08 12.89
CA LEU A 103 23.79 0.60 11.52
C LEU A 103 22.32 0.23 11.28
N VAL A 104 21.59 -0.16 12.32
CA VAL A 104 20.18 -0.61 12.23
C VAL A 104 19.26 0.43 12.84
N SER A 105 19.24 1.63 12.27
CA SER A 105 18.21 2.61 12.54
C SER A 105 17.01 2.40 11.63
N GLN A 106 15.81 2.73 12.09
CA GLN A 106 14.58 2.71 11.29
C GLN A 106 14.76 3.45 9.95
N GLN A 107 15.43 4.59 9.97
CA GLN A 107 15.70 5.40 8.78
C GLN A 107 16.62 4.67 7.79
N ASN A 108 17.69 4.04 8.27
CA ASN A 108 18.63 3.31 7.41
C ASN A 108 17.95 2.10 6.75
N VAL A 109 17.09 1.39 7.49
CA VAL A 109 16.29 0.28 6.93
C VAL A 109 15.33 0.81 5.87
N LEU A 110 14.61 1.89 6.15
CA LEU A 110 13.65 2.48 5.22
C LEU A 110 14.33 2.91 3.89
N GLU A 111 15.52 3.48 3.95
CA GLU A 111 16.28 3.92 2.76
C GLU A 111 16.74 2.76 1.86
N GLN A 112 16.88 1.54 2.41
CA GLN A 112 17.18 0.37 1.57
C GLN A 112 16.05 0.05 0.60
N TYR A 113 14.79 0.25 1.02
CA TYR A 113 13.60 -0.10 0.26
C TYR A 113 12.97 1.07 -0.47
N THR A 114 13.36 2.30 -0.11
CA THR A 114 12.72 3.53 -0.61
C THR A 114 13.73 4.52 -1.15
N TYR A 115 13.24 5.51 -1.86
CA TYR A 115 13.98 6.73 -2.18
C TYR A 115 12.99 7.89 -2.35
N THR A 116 13.50 9.11 -2.30
CA THR A 116 12.71 10.31 -2.57
C THR A 116 12.85 10.74 -4.02
N ARG A 117 11.75 11.18 -4.61
CA ARG A 117 11.73 11.80 -5.92
C ARG A 117 10.90 13.08 -5.89
N THR A 118 11.27 14.02 -6.73
CA THR A 118 10.58 15.29 -6.87
C THR A 118 9.67 15.23 -8.10
N GLN A 119 8.46 15.74 -7.97
CA GLN A 119 7.46 15.84 -9.03
C GLN A 119 6.94 17.27 -9.10
N THR A 120 6.55 17.70 -10.30
CA THR A 120 5.86 18.96 -10.53
C THR A 120 4.63 18.73 -11.40
N ALA A 121 3.58 19.50 -11.19
CA ALA A 121 2.47 19.55 -12.13
C ALA A 121 2.87 20.37 -13.35
N ILE A 122 2.44 19.93 -14.51
CA ILE A 122 2.63 20.65 -15.76
C ILE A 122 1.28 21.24 -16.15
N ASP A 123 1.24 22.55 -16.37
CA ASP A 123 0.10 23.22 -16.94
C ASP A 123 -0.17 22.69 -18.35
N TYR A 124 -1.39 22.20 -18.57
CA TYR A 124 -1.73 21.47 -19.80
C TYR A 124 -1.81 22.40 -21.03
N GLU A 125 -2.13 23.69 -20.84
CA GLU A 125 -2.26 24.66 -21.93
C GLU A 125 -0.90 25.21 -22.35
N THR A 126 -0.03 25.49 -21.38
CA THR A 126 1.26 26.12 -21.63
C THR A 126 2.43 25.15 -21.74
N GLY A 127 2.27 23.92 -21.27
CA GLY A 127 3.33 22.91 -21.21
C GLY A 127 4.45 23.25 -20.20
N VAL A 128 4.26 24.27 -19.37
CA VAL A 128 5.25 24.75 -18.39
C VAL A 128 4.91 24.21 -17.01
N ALA A 129 5.92 24.05 -16.14
CA ALA A 129 5.71 23.67 -14.76
C ALA A 129 4.84 24.71 -14.03
N ASP A 130 3.78 24.24 -13.39
CA ASP A 130 2.89 25.08 -12.61
C ASP A 130 3.62 25.63 -11.37
N LYS A 131 3.38 26.90 -11.06
CA LYS A 131 4.03 27.59 -9.93
C LYS A 131 3.61 26.93 -8.62
N ASN A 132 4.58 26.68 -7.74
CA ASN A 132 4.39 26.06 -6.42
C ASN A 132 3.85 24.61 -6.45
N SER A 133 4.01 23.89 -7.57
CA SER A 133 3.58 22.50 -7.70
C SER A 133 4.67 21.47 -7.39
N LEU A 134 5.87 21.93 -7.02
CA LEU A 134 6.98 21.05 -6.68
C LEU A 134 6.63 20.26 -5.41
N ARG A 135 6.64 18.92 -5.50
CA ARG A 135 6.37 18.01 -4.39
C ARG A 135 7.46 16.97 -4.29
N THR A 136 7.93 16.75 -3.10
CA THR A 136 8.87 15.66 -2.78
C THR A 136 8.10 14.50 -2.20
N ILE A 137 8.19 13.35 -2.84
CA ILE A 137 7.52 12.14 -2.40
C ILE A 137 8.52 11.03 -2.16
N ARG A 138 8.31 10.23 -1.11
CA ARG A 138 9.04 8.98 -0.92
C ARG A 138 8.28 7.85 -1.59
N VAL A 139 9.02 6.98 -2.27
CA VAL A 139 8.45 5.83 -2.98
C VAL A 139 9.19 4.55 -2.63
N VAL A 140 8.46 3.46 -2.58
CA VAL A 140 9.03 2.10 -2.51
C VAL A 140 9.57 1.73 -3.88
N LYS A 141 10.78 1.19 -3.91
CA LYS A 141 11.49 0.83 -5.15
C LYS A 141 10.75 -0.25 -5.93
N LYS A 142 10.72 -0.10 -7.25
CA LYS A 142 10.29 -1.12 -8.19
C LYS A 142 11.00 -2.46 -7.92
N GLY A 143 10.30 -3.57 -8.16
CA GLY A 143 10.84 -4.92 -8.04
C GLY A 143 10.64 -5.57 -6.67
N ILE A 144 10.30 -4.80 -5.63
CA ILE A 144 9.97 -5.34 -4.32
C ILE A 144 8.70 -6.18 -4.42
N VAL A 145 8.69 -7.31 -3.69
CA VAL A 145 7.56 -8.23 -3.58
C VAL A 145 6.95 -8.12 -2.19
N PHE A 146 5.63 -7.96 -2.15
CA PHE A 146 4.84 -7.97 -0.92
C PHE A 146 3.99 -9.23 -0.84
N GLU A 147 3.72 -9.71 0.38
CA GLU A 147 2.81 -10.82 0.66
C GLU A 147 1.68 -10.35 1.58
N ALA A 148 0.46 -10.69 1.23
CA ALA A 148 -0.73 -10.48 2.04
C ALA A 148 -1.48 -11.80 2.24
N GLU A 149 -2.14 -11.95 3.38
CA GLU A 149 -3.09 -13.04 3.60
C GLU A 149 -4.50 -12.56 3.27
N CYS A 150 -5.23 -13.37 2.53
CA CYS A 150 -6.65 -13.12 2.29
C CYS A 150 -7.49 -14.33 2.68
N SER A 151 -8.67 -14.06 3.20
CA SER A 151 -9.67 -15.05 3.57
C SER A 151 -11.07 -14.57 3.18
N LEU A 152 -11.94 -15.54 2.91
CA LEU A 152 -13.37 -15.31 2.77
C LEU A 152 -14.05 -15.82 4.04
N ILE A 153 -14.66 -14.93 4.79
CA ILE A 153 -15.51 -15.31 5.93
C ILE A 153 -16.87 -15.68 5.36
N LYS A 154 -17.34 -16.90 5.63
CA LYS A 154 -18.72 -17.25 5.30
C LYS A 154 -19.63 -16.34 6.14
N PRO A 155 -20.59 -15.62 5.55
CA PRO A 155 -21.59 -14.93 6.35
C PRO A 155 -22.30 -15.99 7.20
N GLU A 156 -22.30 -15.81 8.51
CA GLU A 156 -23.17 -16.61 9.39
C GLU A 156 -24.60 -16.37 8.90
N ALA A 157 -25.29 -17.47 8.60
CA ALA A 157 -26.71 -17.42 8.28
C ALA A 157 -27.42 -16.90 9.54
N ALA A 158 -27.97 -15.68 9.40
CA ALA A 158 -28.81 -15.07 10.41
C ALA A 158 -30.18 -15.79 10.47
#